data_e636e6634648fe5275e3529a703b3367
#
_entry.id   e636e6634648fe5275e3529a703b3367
#
_cell.length_a   1.000
_cell.length_b   1.000
_cell.length_c   1.000
_cell.angle_alpha   90.00
_cell.angle_beta   90.00
_cell.angle_gamma   90.00
#
_symmetry.space_group_name_H-M   'P 1'
#
loop_
_entity.id
_entity.type
_entity.pdbx_description
1 polymer ?
#
loop_
_entity_poly.entity_id
_entity_poly.type
_entity_poly.pdbx_seq_one_letter_code
_entity_poly.pdbx_strand_id
1 'polypeptide(L)'
;MVSKADQLSNLMGAHASTENGAVVEVSSLLAKATLDVIAKTVLGYELDSLSQGSEFDQRYSDVMLLTPTDQIMLALDNWFPARKWIPIKANRRFLHGNKVIKQMLEEHIKQRVLALRVECLTEKELSGDDLLTLIIRGYLDRDEPFCEDNLVSQLRTFMVAGHESSSNAVMWCLHMLSTHPIVQNRLRAAINATIQEQDYTYEDIQSIDYLDCFVKEVLRLFPPFVSALRVASEDVNICGNIVPAGTLLMIYPAASQLNPSIWGPTVNEFDPDRWYNLPEAAQDPYVFQTFHSGPRICIGRAFALLEIKVLLIQLIQEWAFQPVDRTINLPKTGFVLKPTDGLTLRITPASQS
;
A
#
# COMPACT_ATOMS: atom_id res chain seq x y z
N MET A 1 0.77 5.19 13.05
CA MET A 1 0.61 3.80 12.56
C MET A 1 0.07 2.90 13.67
N VAL A 2 0.76 2.76 14.80
CA VAL A 2 0.36 1.85 15.92
C VAL A 2 -1.10 2.06 16.34
N SER A 3 -1.52 3.27 16.68
CA SER A 3 -2.90 3.57 17.07
C SER A 3 -3.98 3.13 16.04
N LYS A 4 -3.68 3.19 14.74
CA LYS A 4 -4.62 2.71 13.70
C LYS A 4 -4.57 1.19 13.55
N ALA A 5 -3.43 0.56 13.83
CA ALA A 5 -3.32 -0.89 13.90
C ALA A 5 -4.12 -1.44 15.11
N ASP A 6 -4.05 -0.78 16.27
CA ASP A 6 -4.86 -1.13 17.45
C ASP A 6 -6.38 -0.98 17.15
N GLN A 7 -6.75 0.12 16.50
CA GLN A 7 -8.15 0.34 16.12
C GLN A 7 -8.66 -0.73 15.15
N LEU A 8 -7.84 -1.12 14.17
CA LEU A 8 -8.12 -2.21 13.23
C LEU A 8 -8.29 -3.54 13.98
N SER A 9 -7.37 -3.87 14.88
CA SER A 9 -7.41 -5.09 15.67
C SER A 9 -8.67 -5.17 16.55
N ASN A 10 -9.01 -4.08 17.21
CA ASN A 10 -10.23 -3.98 18.03
C ASN A 10 -11.51 -4.17 17.19
N LEU A 11 -11.57 -3.61 15.98
CA LEU A 11 -12.71 -3.82 15.08
C LEU A 11 -12.82 -5.27 14.62
N MET A 12 -11.69 -5.92 14.32
CA MET A 12 -11.68 -7.36 14.02
C MET A 12 -12.17 -8.16 15.22
N GLY A 13 -11.75 -7.79 16.44
CA GLY A 13 -12.18 -8.39 17.70
C GLY A 13 -13.67 -8.26 17.99
N ALA A 14 -14.27 -7.12 17.66
CA ALA A 14 -15.71 -6.92 17.84
C ALA A 14 -16.55 -7.93 17.02
N HIS A 15 -15.99 -8.42 15.93
CA HIS A 15 -16.60 -9.50 15.12
C HIS A 15 -16.27 -10.90 15.68
N ALA A 16 -15.19 -11.06 16.49
CA ALA A 16 -14.67 -12.36 16.94
C ALA A 16 -15.19 -12.82 18.31
N SER A 17 -16.22 -12.22 18.85
CA SER A 17 -16.74 -12.47 20.21
C SER A 17 -17.40 -13.84 20.47
N THR A 18 -17.26 -14.80 19.55
CA THR A 18 -17.76 -16.17 19.70
C THR A 18 -16.61 -17.17 19.95
N GLU A 19 -16.83 -18.19 20.77
CA GLU A 19 -15.84 -19.25 21.07
C GLU A 19 -15.28 -19.96 19.83
N ASN A 20 -15.99 -19.92 18.71
CA ASN A 20 -15.59 -20.54 17.44
C ASN A 20 -14.86 -19.58 16.47
N GLY A 21 -14.48 -18.40 16.95
CA GLY A 21 -13.90 -17.34 16.12
C GLY A 21 -14.93 -16.67 15.18
N ALA A 22 -14.52 -15.63 14.49
CA ALA A 22 -15.35 -14.93 13.52
C ALA A 22 -14.82 -15.08 12.11
N VAL A 23 -15.73 -15.04 11.16
CA VAL A 23 -15.43 -14.92 9.73
C VAL A 23 -15.48 -13.44 9.37
N VAL A 24 -14.34 -12.89 8.98
CA VAL A 24 -14.17 -11.45 8.74
C VAL A 24 -13.66 -11.19 7.33
N GLU A 25 -14.31 -10.29 6.62
CA GLU A 25 -13.78 -9.74 5.35
C GLU A 25 -12.73 -8.70 5.68
N VAL A 26 -11.44 -9.04 5.51
CA VAL A 26 -10.33 -8.21 5.98
C VAL A 26 -9.90 -7.15 4.99
N SER A 27 -10.20 -7.31 3.68
CA SER A 27 -9.70 -6.39 2.65
C SER A 27 -10.21 -4.97 2.82
N SER A 28 -11.50 -4.80 3.14
CA SER A 28 -12.10 -3.48 3.34
C SER A 28 -11.58 -2.81 4.61
N LEU A 29 -11.37 -3.58 5.68
CA LEU A 29 -10.82 -3.06 6.92
C LEU A 29 -9.36 -2.62 6.74
N LEU A 30 -8.55 -3.42 6.05
CA LEU A 30 -7.17 -3.07 5.71
C LEU A 30 -7.10 -1.82 4.83
N ALA A 31 -7.97 -1.72 3.83
CA ALA A 31 -8.03 -0.53 2.99
C ALA A 31 -8.34 0.74 3.79
N LYS A 32 -9.30 0.69 4.70
CA LYS A 32 -9.63 1.83 5.59
C LYS A 32 -8.48 2.16 6.54
N ALA A 33 -7.82 1.16 7.12
CA ALA A 33 -6.70 1.37 8.02
C ALA A 33 -5.53 2.08 7.33
N THR A 34 -5.11 1.59 6.15
CA THR A 34 -4.02 2.20 5.38
C THR A 34 -4.40 3.57 4.82
N LEU A 35 -5.68 3.81 4.48
CA LEU A 35 -6.16 5.14 4.09
C LEU A 35 -6.03 6.14 5.25
N ASP A 36 -6.42 5.75 6.45
CA ASP A 36 -6.30 6.58 7.65
C ASP A 36 -4.82 6.88 7.98
N VAL A 37 -3.95 5.87 7.86
CA VAL A 37 -2.50 6.04 8.11
C VAL A 37 -1.88 7.01 7.11
N ILE A 38 -2.14 6.82 5.80
CA ILE A 38 -1.54 7.69 4.79
C ILE A 38 -2.10 9.11 4.85
N ALA A 39 -3.40 9.30 5.13
CA ALA A 39 -3.99 10.61 5.28
C ALA A 39 -3.37 11.38 6.46
N LYS A 40 -3.18 10.73 7.61
CA LYS A 40 -2.53 11.34 8.76
C LYS A 40 -1.07 11.69 8.47
N THR A 41 -0.34 10.80 7.81
CA THR A 41 1.10 11.02 7.55
C THR A 41 1.36 12.02 6.43
N VAL A 42 0.53 12.01 5.38
CA VAL A 42 0.71 12.91 4.22
C VAL A 42 0.03 14.25 4.42
N LEU A 43 -1.19 14.26 4.95
CA LEU A 43 -2.01 15.46 5.07
C LEU A 43 -2.03 16.05 6.48
N GLY A 44 -1.60 15.32 7.51
CA GLY A 44 -1.84 15.68 8.91
C GLY A 44 -3.33 15.65 9.29
N TYR A 45 -4.14 14.90 8.55
CA TYR A 45 -5.60 14.88 8.68
C TYR A 45 -6.12 13.52 9.15
N GLU A 46 -6.94 13.52 10.20
CA GLU A 46 -7.62 12.33 10.71
C GLU A 46 -8.89 12.08 9.89
N LEU A 47 -8.87 11.08 9.00
CA LEU A 47 -10.06 10.71 8.21
C LEU A 47 -11.07 9.89 9.01
N ASP A 48 -10.57 9.07 9.92
CA ASP A 48 -11.34 8.14 10.76
C ASP A 48 -12.25 7.17 9.95
N SER A 49 -11.74 6.71 8.82
CA SER A 49 -12.46 5.82 7.89
C SER A 49 -12.82 4.48 8.52
N LEU A 50 -12.03 4.02 9.50
CA LEU A 50 -12.29 2.78 10.25
C LEU A 50 -13.56 2.86 11.09
N SER A 51 -13.85 4.02 11.73
CA SER A 51 -14.99 4.16 12.66
C SER A 51 -16.27 4.58 11.94
N GLN A 52 -16.23 5.58 11.09
CA GLN A 52 -17.42 6.28 10.60
C GLN A 52 -17.27 6.66 9.13
N GLY A 53 -16.94 5.96 8.22
CA GLY A 53 -16.84 6.34 6.79
C GLY A 53 -17.06 7.84 6.52
N SER A 54 -16.00 8.56 6.16
CA SER A 54 -16.05 9.99 5.88
C SER A 54 -16.59 10.28 4.47
N GLU A 55 -17.04 11.52 4.21
CA GLU A 55 -17.36 11.91 2.82
C GLU A 55 -16.16 11.74 1.89
N PHE A 56 -14.96 12.02 2.40
CA PHE A 56 -13.72 11.79 1.66
C PHE A 56 -13.56 10.32 1.26
N ASP A 57 -13.78 9.39 2.20
CA ASP A 57 -13.70 7.94 1.95
C ASP A 57 -14.69 7.50 0.86
N GLN A 58 -15.93 7.97 0.91
CA GLN A 58 -16.93 7.67 -0.12
C GLN A 58 -16.50 8.22 -1.49
N ARG A 59 -16.04 9.47 -1.55
CA ARG A 59 -15.60 10.11 -2.81
C ARG A 59 -14.31 9.51 -3.34
N TYR A 60 -13.40 9.16 -2.43
CA TYR A 60 -12.18 8.45 -2.77
C TYR A 60 -12.50 7.08 -3.38
N SER A 61 -13.40 6.33 -2.77
CA SER A 61 -13.88 5.05 -3.30
C SER A 61 -14.57 5.21 -4.67
N ASP A 62 -15.36 6.28 -4.86
CA ASP A 62 -16.00 6.59 -6.15
C ASP A 62 -14.98 6.81 -7.30
N VAL A 63 -13.77 7.28 -6.96
CA VAL A 63 -12.70 7.53 -7.94
C VAL A 63 -11.83 6.30 -8.13
N MET A 64 -11.54 5.56 -7.06
CA MET A 64 -10.53 4.50 -7.05
C MET A 64 -11.11 3.11 -7.33
N LEU A 65 -12.34 2.84 -6.90
CA LEU A 65 -12.99 1.55 -7.16
C LEU A 65 -13.55 1.53 -8.59
N LEU A 66 -12.67 1.15 -9.52
CA LEU A 66 -13.05 0.96 -10.91
C LEU A 66 -13.88 -0.32 -11.07
N THR A 67 -15.13 -0.17 -11.46
CA THR A 67 -15.95 -1.31 -11.84
C THR A 67 -15.40 -1.95 -13.13
N PRO A 68 -15.73 -3.22 -13.44
CA PRO A 68 -15.35 -3.83 -14.72
C PRO A 68 -15.73 -2.96 -15.92
N THR A 69 -16.87 -2.28 -15.84
CA THR A 69 -17.32 -1.32 -16.86
C THR A 69 -16.37 -0.13 -16.96
N ASP A 70 -15.90 0.42 -15.82
CA ASP A 70 -14.96 1.53 -15.80
C ASP A 70 -13.61 1.14 -16.42
N GLN A 71 -13.13 -0.09 -16.17
CA GLN A 71 -11.90 -0.62 -16.75
C GLN A 71 -11.99 -0.75 -18.27
N ILE A 72 -13.09 -1.29 -18.79
CA ILE A 72 -13.36 -1.36 -20.23
C ILE A 72 -13.40 0.06 -20.82
N MET A 73 -14.04 0.97 -20.12
CA MET A 73 -14.16 2.35 -20.55
C MET A 73 -12.81 3.06 -20.61
N LEU A 74 -11.94 2.88 -19.62
CA LEU A 74 -10.57 3.41 -19.63
C LEU A 74 -9.73 2.84 -20.79
N ALA A 75 -9.88 1.55 -21.08
CA ALA A 75 -9.21 0.95 -22.25
C ALA A 75 -9.67 1.59 -23.57
N LEU A 76 -10.96 1.93 -23.68
CA LEU A 76 -11.51 2.61 -24.86
C LEU A 76 -11.06 4.07 -24.98
N ASP A 77 -10.65 4.75 -23.89
CA ASP A 77 -10.15 6.13 -23.94
C ASP A 77 -8.87 6.27 -24.79
N ASN A 78 -8.07 5.20 -24.89
CA ASN A 78 -6.88 5.17 -25.76
C ASN A 78 -7.26 5.22 -27.26
N TRP A 79 -8.41 4.66 -27.62
CA TRP A 79 -8.90 4.60 -29.02
C TRP A 79 -9.86 5.74 -29.33
N PHE A 80 -10.61 6.21 -28.35
CA PHE A 80 -11.61 7.26 -28.50
C PHE A 80 -11.58 8.25 -27.33
N PRO A 81 -10.61 9.18 -27.29
CA PRO A 81 -10.43 10.11 -26.16
C PRO A 81 -11.62 11.02 -25.86
N ALA A 82 -12.45 11.32 -26.88
CA ALA A 82 -13.66 12.16 -26.71
C ALA A 82 -14.75 11.46 -25.87
N ARG A 83 -14.67 10.14 -25.68
CA ARG A 83 -15.60 9.37 -24.83
C ARG A 83 -15.67 9.89 -23.39
N LYS A 84 -14.56 10.36 -22.81
CA LYS A 84 -14.52 10.92 -21.44
C LYS A 84 -15.47 12.11 -21.23
N TRP A 85 -15.91 12.74 -22.30
CA TRP A 85 -16.86 13.87 -22.25
C TRP A 85 -18.32 13.41 -22.36
N ILE A 86 -18.56 12.13 -22.69
CA ILE A 86 -19.92 11.59 -22.74
C ILE A 86 -20.45 11.49 -21.31
N PRO A 87 -21.63 12.06 -21.00
CA PRO A 87 -22.13 12.16 -19.63
C PRO A 87 -22.79 10.86 -19.14
N ILE A 88 -22.08 9.73 -19.25
CA ILE A 88 -22.49 8.45 -18.67
C ILE A 88 -22.30 8.46 -17.15
N LYS A 89 -23.01 7.58 -16.43
CA LYS A 89 -23.00 7.52 -14.97
C LYS A 89 -21.60 7.35 -14.39
N ALA A 90 -20.77 6.48 -15.00
CA ALA A 90 -19.39 6.27 -14.59
C ALA A 90 -18.54 7.55 -14.69
N ASN A 91 -18.58 8.24 -15.84
CA ASN A 91 -17.83 9.48 -16.02
C ASN A 91 -18.29 10.58 -15.05
N ARG A 92 -19.60 10.71 -14.84
CA ARG A 92 -20.15 11.69 -13.88
C ARG A 92 -19.68 11.42 -12.46
N ARG A 93 -19.71 10.15 -12.02
CA ARG A 93 -19.23 9.72 -10.70
C ARG A 93 -17.75 10.04 -10.52
N PHE A 94 -16.93 9.64 -11.48
CA PHE A 94 -15.49 9.90 -11.49
C PHE A 94 -15.14 11.39 -11.47
N LEU A 95 -15.77 12.18 -12.36
CA LEU A 95 -15.53 13.63 -12.44
C LEU A 95 -16.00 14.35 -11.17
N HIS A 96 -17.15 13.96 -10.62
CA HIS A 96 -17.67 14.54 -9.38
C HIS A 96 -16.75 14.20 -8.19
N GLY A 97 -16.38 12.93 -8.01
CA GLY A 97 -15.46 12.52 -6.96
C GLY A 97 -14.11 13.24 -7.04
N ASN A 98 -13.52 13.31 -8.23
CA ASN A 98 -12.27 14.06 -8.45
C ASN A 98 -12.39 15.54 -8.10
N LYS A 99 -13.51 16.18 -8.46
CA LYS A 99 -13.76 17.59 -8.13
C LYS A 99 -13.84 17.80 -6.62
N VAL A 100 -14.59 16.95 -5.92
CA VAL A 100 -14.75 17.07 -4.46
C VAL A 100 -13.40 16.83 -3.76
N ILE A 101 -12.67 15.78 -4.12
CA ILE A 101 -11.34 15.52 -3.54
C ILE A 101 -10.40 16.70 -3.79
N LYS A 102 -10.38 17.25 -5.01
CA LYS A 102 -9.55 18.41 -5.32
C LYS A 102 -9.91 19.60 -4.42
N GLN A 103 -11.18 19.92 -4.28
CA GLN A 103 -11.65 21.03 -3.43
C GLN A 103 -11.29 20.83 -1.95
N MET A 104 -11.46 19.63 -1.42
CA MET A 104 -11.09 19.29 -0.03
C MET A 104 -9.58 19.47 0.21
N LEU A 105 -8.74 19.03 -0.74
CA LEU A 105 -7.28 19.19 -0.64
C LEU A 105 -6.86 20.66 -0.76
N GLU A 106 -7.44 21.43 -1.70
CA GLU A 106 -7.18 22.86 -1.83
C GLU A 106 -7.50 23.62 -0.54
N GLU A 107 -8.67 23.34 0.04
CA GLU A 107 -9.08 23.98 1.29
C GLU A 107 -8.14 23.60 2.45
N HIS A 108 -7.77 22.31 2.55
CA HIS A 108 -6.85 21.84 3.57
C HIS A 108 -5.45 22.47 3.42
N ILE A 109 -4.94 22.58 2.20
CA ILE A 109 -3.66 23.26 1.92
C ILE A 109 -3.72 24.72 2.36
N LYS A 110 -4.80 25.46 1.99
CA LYS A 110 -4.96 26.87 2.36
C LYS A 110 -4.96 27.05 3.88
N GLN A 111 -5.71 26.22 4.60
CA GLN A 111 -5.76 26.25 6.05
C GLN A 111 -4.38 25.98 6.66
N ARG A 112 -3.64 25.01 6.14
CA ARG A 112 -2.29 24.67 6.62
C ARG A 112 -1.29 25.79 6.33
N VAL A 113 -1.32 26.39 5.14
CA VAL A 113 -0.47 27.55 4.79
C VAL A 113 -0.72 28.74 5.72
N LEU A 114 -2.01 29.04 5.99
CA LEU A 114 -2.36 30.12 6.91
C LEU A 114 -1.86 29.84 8.35
N ALA A 115 -2.05 28.60 8.83
CA ALA A 115 -1.57 28.19 10.14
C ALA A 115 -0.05 28.35 10.27
N LEU A 116 0.71 27.87 9.29
CA LEU A 116 2.19 27.96 9.28
C LEU A 116 2.69 29.41 9.17
N ARG A 117 2.02 30.28 8.43
CA ARG A 117 2.36 31.72 8.38
C ARG A 117 2.14 32.39 9.73
N VAL A 118 1.07 32.06 10.45
CA VAL A 118 0.81 32.58 11.81
C VAL A 118 1.87 32.07 12.78
N GLU A 119 2.27 30.80 12.68
CA GLU A 119 3.36 30.20 13.46
C GLU A 119 4.68 30.97 13.27
N CYS A 120 5.08 31.23 12.02
CA CYS A 120 6.28 32.04 11.73
C CYS A 120 6.22 33.44 12.36
N LEU A 121 5.03 34.02 12.52
CA LEU A 121 4.86 35.35 13.12
C LEU A 121 4.84 35.32 14.66
N THR A 122 4.48 34.18 15.26
CA THR A 122 4.25 34.08 16.72
C THR A 122 5.35 33.30 17.43
N GLU A 123 6.37 32.81 16.74
CA GLU A 123 7.44 31.93 17.27
C GLU A 123 6.92 30.71 18.06
N LYS A 124 5.69 30.31 17.80
CA LYS A 124 5.05 29.20 18.46
C LYS A 124 5.09 27.98 17.54
N GLU A 125 5.92 26.98 17.86
CA GLU A 125 5.94 25.72 17.13
C GLU A 125 4.57 25.04 17.16
N LEU A 126 3.93 24.96 15.99
CA LEU A 126 2.84 24.01 15.77
C LEU A 126 3.46 22.65 15.48
N SER A 127 3.15 21.67 16.28
CA SER A 127 3.55 20.29 16.02
C SER A 127 2.87 19.79 14.73
N GLY A 128 3.63 19.50 13.73
CA GLY A 128 3.15 18.87 12.50
C GLY A 128 4.33 18.29 11.74
N ASP A 129 4.55 16.99 11.90
CA ASP A 129 5.57 16.22 11.17
C ASP A 129 5.00 15.54 9.91
N ASP A 130 3.82 15.98 9.46
CA ASP A 130 3.20 15.48 8.23
C ASP A 130 3.91 16.02 6.98
N LEU A 131 3.83 15.27 5.89
CA LEU A 131 4.53 15.59 4.65
C LEU A 131 4.08 16.94 4.05
N LEU A 132 2.79 17.27 4.13
CA LEU A 132 2.25 18.54 3.64
C LEU A 132 2.90 19.72 4.38
N THR A 133 2.99 19.64 5.72
CA THR A 133 3.64 20.64 6.55
C THR A 133 5.12 20.82 6.17
N LEU A 134 5.86 19.71 6.01
CA LEU A 134 7.26 19.73 5.62
C LEU A 134 7.47 20.36 4.24
N ILE A 135 6.62 20.03 3.27
CA ILE A 135 6.68 20.61 1.92
C ILE A 135 6.41 22.12 1.97
N ILE A 136 5.37 22.57 2.66
CA ILE A 136 5.02 23.99 2.75
C ILE A 136 6.14 24.76 3.45
N ARG A 137 6.66 24.28 4.58
CA ARG A 137 7.81 24.90 5.27
C ARG A 137 9.00 25.06 4.33
N GLY A 138 9.35 24.01 3.58
CA GLY A 138 10.46 24.06 2.62
C GLY A 138 10.29 25.13 1.52
N TYR A 139 9.05 25.45 1.11
CA TYR A 139 8.78 26.57 0.21
C TYR A 139 8.85 27.93 0.92
N LEU A 140 8.30 28.04 2.12
CA LEU A 140 8.32 29.28 2.91
C LEU A 140 9.75 29.68 3.29
N ASP A 141 10.59 28.73 3.68
CA ASP A 141 11.99 28.97 4.07
C ASP A 141 12.86 29.47 2.90
N ARG A 142 12.50 29.13 1.66
CA ARG A 142 13.22 29.55 0.44
C ARG A 142 12.67 30.79 -0.20
N ASP A 143 11.55 31.32 0.32
CA ASP A 143 10.76 32.39 -0.31
C ASP A 143 10.38 32.09 -1.77
N GLU A 144 10.13 30.81 -2.05
CA GLU A 144 9.75 30.32 -3.37
C GLU A 144 8.21 30.26 -3.51
N PRO A 145 7.65 30.75 -4.63
CA PRO A 145 6.24 30.56 -4.90
C PRO A 145 5.96 29.07 -5.18
N PHE A 146 5.03 28.48 -4.47
CA PHE A 146 4.57 27.12 -4.79
C PHE A 146 3.31 27.14 -5.65
N CYS A 147 3.25 26.19 -6.58
CA CYS A 147 2.06 25.99 -7.39
C CYS A 147 1.07 25.09 -6.64
N GLU A 148 -0.05 25.63 -6.20
CA GLU A 148 -1.08 24.91 -5.46
C GLU A 148 -1.60 23.67 -6.22
N ASP A 149 -1.83 23.79 -7.54
CA ASP A 149 -2.26 22.67 -8.39
C ASP A 149 -1.23 21.54 -8.43
N ASN A 150 0.07 21.86 -8.42
CA ASN A 150 1.14 20.86 -8.34
C ASN A 150 1.11 20.13 -7.00
N LEU A 151 0.95 20.88 -5.91
CA LEU A 151 0.90 20.29 -4.56
C LEU A 151 -0.32 19.38 -4.41
N VAL A 152 -1.50 19.81 -4.84
CA VAL A 152 -2.72 18.98 -4.90
C VAL A 152 -2.46 17.68 -5.68
N SER A 153 -1.81 17.78 -6.84
CA SER A 153 -1.53 16.62 -7.69
C SER A 153 -0.56 15.64 -7.03
N GLN A 154 0.46 16.14 -6.33
CA GLN A 154 1.40 15.33 -5.56
C GLN A 154 0.71 14.63 -4.38
N LEU A 155 -0.06 15.36 -3.58
CA LEU A 155 -0.79 14.79 -2.43
C LEU A 155 -1.76 13.69 -2.88
N ARG A 156 -2.48 13.89 -3.97
CA ARG A 156 -3.32 12.85 -4.56
C ARG A 156 -2.53 11.62 -4.96
N THR A 157 -1.36 11.82 -5.56
CA THR A 157 -0.48 10.71 -5.94
C THR A 157 -0.02 9.92 -4.73
N PHE A 158 0.40 10.59 -3.65
CA PHE A 158 0.81 9.91 -2.41
C PHE A 158 -0.34 9.16 -1.75
N MET A 159 -1.54 9.76 -1.70
CA MET A 159 -2.73 9.11 -1.15
C MET A 159 -3.06 7.81 -1.90
N VAL A 160 -3.10 7.88 -3.24
CA VAL A 160 -3.40 6.72 -4.08
C VAL A 160 -2.33 5.64 -3.97
N ALA A 161 -1.06 6.03 -4.10
CA ALA A 161 0.04 5.09 -4.11
C ALA A 161 0.23 4.40 -2.75
N GLY A 162 0.11 5.13 -1.64
CA GLY A 162 0.35 4.61 -0.30
C GLY A 162 -0.80 3.75 0.25
N HIS A 163 -2.04 4.05 -0.12
CA HIS A 163 -3.21 3.32 0.37
C HIS A 163 -3.34 1.90 -0.23
N GLU A 164 -3.53 1.80 -1.55
CA GLU A 164 -3.88 0.51 -2.18
C GLU A 164 -2.73 -0.50 -2.17
N SER A 165 -1.49 -0.04 -2.31
CA SER A 165 -0.33 -0.94 -2.32
C SER A 165 -0.08 -1.58 -0.96
N SER A 166 -0.11 -0.78 0.12
CA SER A 166 0.10 -1.28 1.48
C SER A 166 -1.01 -2.22 1.92
N SER A 167 -2.28 -1.86 1.70
CA SER A 167 -3.42 -2.72 2.04
C SER A 167 -3.36 -4.08 1.34
N ASN A 168 -3.00 -4.11 0.05
CA ASN A 168 -2.84 -5.35 -0.70
C ASN A 168 -1.65 -6.19 -0.19
N ALA A 169 -0.55 -5.55 0.17
CA ALA A 169 0.60 -6.26 0.74
C ALA A 169 0.24 -6.93 2.07
N VAL A 170 -0.42 -6.23 2.99
CA VAL A 170 -0.88 -6.80 4.27
C VAL A 170 -1.91 -7.91 4.05
N MET A 171 -2.83 -7.73 3.11
CA MET A 171 -3.81 -8.75 2.74
C MET A 171 -3.14 -10.04 2.30
N TRP A 172 -2.12 -9.98 1.43
CA TRP A 172 -1.35 -11.16 1.02
C TRP A 172 -0.54 -11.76 2.18
N CYS A 173 -0.01 -10.93 3.07
CA CYS A 173 0.63 -11.42 4.29
C CYS A 173 -0.35 -12.23 5.15
N LEU A 174 -1.57 -11.73 5.40
CA LEU A 174 -2.58 -12.45 6.17
C LEU A 174 -3.04 -13.73 5.48
N HIS A 175 -3.17 -13.72 4.14
CA HIS A 175 -3.46 -14.93 3.38
C HIS A 175 -2.37 -15.99 3.58
N MET A 176 -1.09 -15.63 3.43
CA MET A 176 0.02 -16.57 3.59
C MET A 176 0.12 -17.09 5.02
N LEU A 177 -0.13 -16.25 6.03
CA LEU A 177 -0.21 -16.69 7.42
C LEU A 177 -1.34 -17.69 7.64
N SER A 178 -2.52 -17.43 7.07
CA SER A 178 -3.68 -18.30 7.24
C SER A 178 -3.49 -19.70 6.64
N THR A 179 -2.71 -19.79 5.56
CA THR A 179 -2.44 -21.07 4.86
C THR A 179 -1.17 -21.77 5.35
N HIS A 180 -0.32 -21.09 6.14
CA HIS A 180 0.95 -21.62 6.65
C HIS A 180 1.03 -21.46 8.18
N PRO A 181 0.32 -22.29 8.96
CA PRO A 181 0.22 -22.13 10.42
C PRO A 181 1.58 -22.26 11.14
N ILE A 182 2.51 -23.06 10.62
CA ILE A 182 3.87 -23.17 11.19
C ILE A 182 4.60 -21.82 11.06
N VAL A 183 4.52 -21.15 9.92
CA VAL A 183 5.11 -19.84 9.69
C VAL A 183 4.44 -18.79 10.58
N GLN A 184 3.10 -18.84 10.69
CA GLN A 184 2.33 -17.94 11.54
C GLN A 184 2.79 -18.02 13.01
N ASN A 185 2.91 -19.23 13.55
CA ASN A 185 3.33 -19.44 14.94
C ASN A 185 4.79 -19.02 15.17
N ARG A 186 5.68 -19.33 14.22
CA ARG A 186 7.08 -18.91 14.29
C ARG A 186 7.22 -17.39 14.24
N LEU A 187 6.45 -16.72 13.36
CA LEU A 187 6.47 -15.27 13.27
C LEU A 187 5.94 -14.60 14.54
N ARG A 188 4.85 -15.15 15.11
CA ARG A 188 4.32 -14.70 16.41
C ARG A 188 5.36 -14.84 17.52
N ALA A 189 6.04 -15.97 17.57
CA ALA A 189 7.09 -16.21 18.56
C ALA A 189 8.25 -15.21 18.41
N ALA A 190 8.70 -14.93 17.19
CA ALA A 190 9.76 -13.96 16.90
C ALA A 190 9.35 -12.53 17.31
N ILE A 191 8.11 -12.14 17.02
CA ILE A 191 7.57 -10.84 17.42
C ILE A 191 7.49 -10.73 18.95
N ASN A 192 6.91 -11.73 19.63
CA ASN A 192 6.74 -11.71 21.09
C ASN A 192 8.06 -11.78 21.85
N ALA A 193 9.11 -12.34 21.26
CA ALA A 193 10.45 -12.35 21.86
C ALA A 193 11.08 -10.94 21.90
N THR A 194 10.75 -10.09 20.96
CA THR A 194 11.31 -8.74 20.84
C THR A 194 10.36 -7.68 21.40
N ILE A 195 9.08 -7.78 21.09
CA ILE A 195 8.04 -6.79 21.43
C ILE A 195 7.15 -7.38 22.52
N GLN A 196 7.42 -6.97 23.77
CA GLN A 196 6.68 -7.44 24.96
C GLN A 196 5.62 -6.42 25.41
N GLU A 197 5.79 -5.15 25.06
CA GLU A 197 4.90 -4.05 25.41
C GLU A 197 4.41 -3.33 24.15
N GLN A 198 3.36 -2.51 24.27
CA GLN A 198 2.80 -1.75 23.15
C GLN A 198 3.67 -0.55 22.73
N ASP A 199 4.62 -0.16 23.57
CA ASP A 199 5.54 0.96 23.28
C ASP A 199 6.87 0.42 22.74
N TYR A 200 6.91 0.15 21.43
CA TYR A 200 8.08 -0.35 20.73
C TYR A 200 8.59 0.67 19.70
N THR A 201 9.89 0.66 19.49
CA THR A 201 10.59 1.62 18.61
C THR A 201 10.73 1.10 17.18
N TYR A 202 11.17 1.99 16.28
CA TYR A 202 11.54 1.61 14.93
C TYR A 202 12.66 0.56 14.91
N GLU A 203 13.64 0.71 15.80
CA GLU A 203 14.78 -0.19 15.96
C GLU A 203 14.33 -1.60 16.39
N ASP A 204 13.36 -1.68 17.29
CA ASP A 204 12.78 -2.97 17.72
C ASP A 204 12.15 -3.70 16.53
N ILE A 205 11.35 -2.99 15.70
CA ILE A 205 10.75 -3.58 14.50
C ILE A 205 11.81 -4.07 13.52
N GLN A 206 12.89 -3.29 13.33
CA GLN A 206 13.96 -3.68 12.40
C GLN A 206 14.81 -4.86 12.92
N SER A 207 14.82 -5.10 14.22
CA SER A 207 15.57 -6.22 14.83
C SER A 207 14.89 -7.59 14.65
N ILE A 208 13.63 -7.62 14.18
CA ILE A 208 12.89 -8.86 13.96
C ILE A 208 13.21 -9.40 12.56
N ASP A 209 14.34 -10.06 12.39
CA ASP A 209 14.82 -10.58 11.10
C ASP A 209 13.79 -11.46 10.39
N TYR A 210 13.09 -12.33 11.13
CA TYR A 210 12.11 -13.24 10.53
C TYR A 210 10.88 -12.49 9.98
N LEU A 211 10.48 -11.37 10.58
CA LEU A 211 9.42 -10.51 10.05
C LEU A 211 9.86 -9.88 8.73
N ASP A 212 11.12 -9.46 8.63
CA ASP A 212 11.66 -8.89 7.39
C ASP A 212 11.71 -9.96 6.27
N CYS A 213 12.18 -11.17 6.58
CA CYS A 213 12.21 -12.31 5.65
C CYS A 213 10.79 -12.68 5.18
N PHE A 214 9.84 -12.76 6.12
CA PHE A 214 8.44 -13.05 5.82
C PHE A 214 7.83 -12.03 4.87
N VAL A 215 7.94 -10.74 5.17
CA VAL A 215 7.39 -9.66 4.33
C VAL A 215 8.03 -9.66 2.94
N LYS A 216 9.34 -9.83 2.85
CA LYS A 216 10.06 -9.92 1.57
C LYS A 216 9.57 -11.10 0.74
N GLU A 217 9.38 -12.27 1.35
CA GLU A 217 8.93 -13.47 0.64
C GLU A 217 7.49 -13.32 0.11
N VAL A 218 6.60 -12.74 0.91
CA VAL A 218 5.25 -12.41 0.43
C VAL A 218 5.31 -11.44 -0.75
N LEU A 219 6.09 -10.38 -0.64
CA LEU A 219 6.23 -9.38 -1.70
C LEU A 219 6.94 -9.90 -2.96
N ARG A 220 7.76 -10.93 -2.83
CA ARG A 220 8.36 -11.64 -3.96
C ARG A 220 7.30 -12.40 -4.76
N LEU A 221 6.44 -13.14 -4.08
CA LEU A 221 5.38 -13.96 -4.71
C LEU A 221 4.18 -13.11 -5.16
N PHE A 222 3.83 -12.09 -4.37
CA PHE A 222 2.64 -11.28 -4.55
C PHE A 222 2.97 -9.78 -4.53
N PRO A 223 3.73 -9.27 -5.51
CA PRO A 223 3.99 -7.83 -5.59
C PRO A 223 2.66 -7.10 -5.83
N PRO A 224 2.36 -6.02 -5.08
CA PRO A 224 1.11 -5.25 -5.25
C PRO A 224 0.90 -4.75 -6.68
N PHE A 225 1.99 -4.35 -7.35
CA PHE A 225 1.97 -3.96 -8.76
C PHE A 225 2.75 -4.97 -9.61
N VAL A 226 2.09 -5.52 -10.63
CA VAL A 226 2.69 -6.56 -11.48
C VAL A 226 3.51 -6.00 -12.64
N SER A 227 3.36 -4.71 -12.96
CA SER A 227 4.08 -4.09 -14.07
C SER A 227 4.30 -2.59 -13.88
N ALA A 228 5.33 -2.07 -14.58
CA ALA A 228 5.58 -0.64 -14.72
C ALA A 228 5.78 -0.30 -16.20
N LEU A 229 5.30 0.88 -16.59
CA LEU A 229 5.42 1.37 -17.96
C LEU A 229 6.52 2.42 -18.06
N ARG A 230 7.25 2.39 -19.16
CA ARG A 230 8.24 3.39 -19.56
C ARG A 230 8.07 3.69 -21.04
N VAL A 231 8.50 4.86 -21.46
CA VAL A 231 8.60 5.21 -22.88
C VAL A 231 10.06 5.51 -23.17
N ALA A 232 10.60 4.92 -24.23
CA ALA A 232 11.95 5.23 -24.68
C ALA A 232 12.01 6.69 -25.15
N SER A 233 12.85 7.53 -24.52
CA SER A 233 13.00 8.95 -24.87
C SER A 233 13.88 9.15 -26.11
N GLU A 234 14.71 8.16 -26.42
CA GLU A 234 15.63 8.10 -27.57
C GLU A 234 15.79 6.64 -28.01
N ASP A 235 16.44 6.41 -29.13
CA ASP A 235 16.78 5.05 -29.55
C ASP A 235 17.75 4.43 -28.55
N VAL A 236 17.38 3.29 -27.98
CA VAL A 236 18.16 2.64 -26.93
C VAL A 236 18.44 1.18 -27.29
N ASN A 237 19.66 0.72 -27.03
CA ASN A 237 20.02 -0.69 -27.19
C ASN A 237 19.73 -1.44 -25.89
N ILE A 238 18.80 -2.40 -25.95
CA ILE A 238 18.47 -3.28 -24.83
C ILE A 238 18.86 -4.71 -25.22
N CYS A 239 19.89 -5.23 -24.57
CA CYS A 239 20.39 -6.60 -24.80
C CYS A 239 20.63 -6.93 -26.30
N GLY A 240 21.23 -6.00 -27.05
CA GLY A 240 21.52 -6.15 -28.46
C GLY A 240 20.40 -5.77 -29.44
N ASN A 241 19.20 -5.43 -28.91
CA ASN A 241 18.07 -5.00 -29.72
C ASN A 241 17.92 -3.49 -29.68
N ILE A 242 17.82 -2.85 -30.83
CA ILE A 242 17.53 -1.42 -30.94
C ILE A 242 16.03 -1.19 -30.69
N VAL A 243 15.71 -0.43 -29.66
CA VAL A 243 14.35 -0.02 -29.33
C VAL A 243 14.21 1.46 -29.73
N PRO A 244 13.35 1.78 -30.71
CA PRO A 244 13.17 3.16 -31.18
C PRO A 244 12.59 4.09 -30.12
N ALA A 245 12.93 5.38 -30.22
CA ALA A 245 12.29 6.43 -29.45
C ALA A 245 10.75 6.38 -29.58
N GLY A 246 10.05 6.68 -28.48
CA GLY A 246 8.58 6.61 -28.43
C GLY A 246 8.01 5.19 -28.17
N THR A 247 8.85 4.13 -28.18
CA THR A 247 8.38 2.77 -27.88
C THR A 247 7.96 2.64 -26.43
N LEU A 248 6.75 2.08 -26.21
CA LEU A 248 6.26 1.74 -24.90
C LEU A 248 6.91 0.44 -24.39
N LEU A 249 7.60 0.53 -23.27
CA LEU A 249 8.25 -0.58 -22.59
C LEU A 249 7.45 -0.97 -21.35
N MET A 250 7.24 -2.27 -21.18
CA MET A 250 6.59 -2.81 -19.99
C MET A 250 7.58 -3.66 -19.19
N ILE A 251 7.79 -3.29 -17.93
CA ILE A 251 8.66 -3.99 -17.00
C ILE A 251 7.77 -4.85 -16.10
N TYR A 252 8.07 -6.15 -16.03
CA TYR A 252 7.34 -7.10 -15.18
C TYR A 252 8.24 -7.57 -14.03
N PRO A 253 8.07 -7.06 -12.79
CA PRO A 253 8.80 -7.55 -11.62
C PRO A 253 8.69 -9.05 -11.42
N ALA A 254 7.50 -9.62 -11.60
CA ALA A 254 7.28 -11.05 -11.47
C ALA A 254 8.16 -11.90 -12.39
N ALA A 255 8.60 -11.38 -13.55
CA ALA A 255 9.49 -12.11 -14.47
C ALA A 255 10.84 -12.44 -13.82
N SER A 256 11.41 -11.54 -13.03
CA SER A 256 12.65 -11.80 -12.27
C SER A 256 12.37 -12.52 -10.95
N GLN A 257 11.31 -12.14 -10.24
CA GLN A 257 10.96 -12.65 -8.89
C GLN A 257 10.49 -14.11 -8.90
N LEU A 258 9.96 -14.60 -10.02
CA LEU A 258 9.49 -15.97 -10.20
C LEU A 258 10.35 -16.79 -11.18
N ASN A 259 11.57 -16.33 -11.49
CA ASN A 259 12.46 -17.02 -12.41
C ASN A 259 13.24 -18.12 -11.68
N PRO A 260 13.05 -19.41 -12.03
CA PRO A 260 13.76 -20.52 -11.40
C PRO A 260 15.28 -20.51 -11.64
N SER A 261 15.75 -19.87 -12.73
CA SER A 261 17.19 -19.71 -12.98
C SER A 261 17.86 -18.74 -11.99
N ILE A 262 17.08 -17.91 -11.32
CA ILE A 262 17.55 -16.93 -10.34
C ILE A 262 17.34 -17.46 -8.91
N TRP A 263 16.13 -17.93 -8.62
CA TRP A 263 15.70 -18.29 -7.26
C TRP A 263 15.77 -19.79 -6.96
N GLY A 264 16.13 -20.60 -7.96
CA GLY A 264 16.18 -22.06 -7.82
C GLY A 264 14.86 -22.77 -8.08
N PRO A 265 14.84 -24.12 -7.97
CA PRO A 265 13.66 -24.92 -8.33
C PRO A 265 12.43 -24.71 -7.43
N THR A 266 12.64 -24.23 -6.20
CA THR A 266 11.57 -23.93 -5.22
C THR A 266 11.01 -22.52 -5.34
N VAL A 267 11.21 -21.85 -6.48
CA VAL A 267 10.82 -20.45 -6.71
C VAL A 267 9.34 -20.15 -6.45
N ASN A 268 8.45 -21.12 -6.70
CA ASN A 268 7.01 -20.99 -6.49
C ASN A 268 6.57 -21.36 -5.07
N GLU A 269 7.47 -21.86 -4.24
CA GLU A 269 7.18 -22.21 -2.86
C GLU A 269 7.35 -21.00 -1.96
N PHE A 270 6.46 -20.88 -0.99
CA PHE A 270 6.55 -19.85 0.04
C PHE A 270 7.51 -20.29 1.13
N ASP A 271 8.66 -19.70 1.16
CA ASP A 271 9.75 -20.02 2.08
C ASP A 271 10.46 -18.75 2.59
N PRO A 272 10.04 -18.18 3.73
CA PRO A 272 10.73 -17.02 4.32
C PRO A 272 12.20 -17.28 4.66
N ASP A 273 12.59 -18.52 4.93
CA ASP A 273 13.99 -18.86 5.27
C ASP A 273 14.94 -18.73 4.08
N ARG A 274 14.40 -18.68 2.86
CA ARG A 274 15.15 -18.38 1.63
C ARG A 274 16.02 -17.13 1.77
N TRP A 275 15.55 -16.13 2.46
CA TRP A 275 16.22 -14.83 2.61
C TRP A 275 17.47 -14.85 3.49
N TYR A 276 17.68 -15.93 4.27
CA TYR A 276 18.92 -16.14 5.01
C TYR A 276 20.04 -16.71 4.12
N ASN A 277 19.69 -17.42 3.03
CA ASN A 277 20.64 -18.10 2.15
C ASN A 277 20.22 -17.94 0.67
N LEU A 278 20.29 -16.72 0.17
CA LEU A 278 19.94 -16.43 -1.23
C LEU A 278 20.96 -17.06 -2.21
N PRO A 279 20.49 -17.67 -3.32
CA PRO A 279 21.35 -18.01 -4.43
C PRO A 279 22.14 -16.78 -4.92
N GLU A 280 23.34 -16.98 -5.48
CA GLU A 280 24.20 -15.89 -5.94
C GLU A 280 23.47 -14.96 -6.92
N ALA A 281 22.74 -15.54 -7.89
CA ALA A 281 21.96 -14.77 -8.84
C ALA A 281 20.82 -13.95 -8.20
N ALA A 282 20.29 -14.37 -7.06
CA ALA A 282 19.23 -13.66 -6.35
C ALA A 282 19.75 -12.54 -5.45
N GLN A 283 21.06 -12.41 -5.26
CA GLN A 283 21.68 -11.32 -4.49
C GLN A 283 21.79 -10.02 -5.31
N ASP A 284 21.58 -10.08 -6.62
CA ASP A 284 21.55 -8.89 -7.49
C ASP A 284 20.37 -7.99 -7.07
N PRO A 285 20.61 -6.69 -6.71
CA PRO A 285 19.56 -5.75 -6.27
C PRO A 285 18.50 -5.49 -7.33
N TYR A 286 18.74 -5.83 -8.58
CA TYR A 286 17.77 -5.69 -9.67
C TYR A 286 16.84 -6.91 -9.84
N VAL A 287 16.96 -7.93 -9.00
CA VAL A 287 16.14 -9.14 -9.09
C VAL A 287 14.86 -9.01 -8.29
N PHE A 288 14.93 -8.41 -7.10
CA PHE A 288 13.76 -8.13 -6.26
C PHE A 288 13.19 -6.76 -6.58
N GLN A 289 12.22 -6.73 -7.52
CA GLN A 289 11.73 -5.51 -8.16
C GLN A 289 10.37 -5.01 -7.64
N THR A 290 9.90 -5.49 -6.49
CA THR A 290 8.61 -5.08 -5.90
C THR A 290 8.49 -3.56 -5.75
N PHE A 291 9.58 -2.89 -5.42
CA PHE A 291 9.67 -1.43 -5.30
C PHE A 291 10.33 -0.75 -6.50
N HIS A 292 10.57 -1.49 -7.58
CA HIS A 292 11.39 -1.09 -8.72
C HIS A 292 12.83 -0.72 -8.32
N SER A 293 13.59 -0.13 -9.25
CA SER A 293 15.00 0.23 -9.06
C SER A 293 15.37 1.46 -9.88
N GLY A 294 16.58 1.98 -9.63
CA GLY A 294 17.14 3.14 -10.32
C GLY A 294 16.46 4.46 -9.91
N PRO A 295 16.53 5.50 -10.76
CA PRO A 295 16.04 6.86 -10.43
C PRO A 295 14.53 6.94 -10.18
N ARG A 296 13.78 5.90 -10.53
CA ARG A 296 12.32 5.78 -10.34
C ARG A 296 11.94 4.71 -9.33
N ILE A 297 12.85 4.36 -8.41
CA ILE A 297 12.54 3.51 -7.26
C ILE A 297 11.39 4.11 -6.44
N CYS A 298 10.59 3.25 -5.79
CA CYS A 298 9.48 3.71 -4.97
C CYS A 298 9.97 4.64 -3.84
N ILE A 299 9.48 5.88 -3.83
CA ILE A 299 9.82 6.86 -2.80
C ILE A 299 9.27 6.45 -1.43
N GLY A 300 8.13 5.74 -1.40
CA GLY A 300 7.46 5.27 -0.19
C GLY A 300 7.95 3.92 0.34
N ARG A 301 9.06 3.34 -0.19
CA ARG A 301 9.52 1.99 0.18
C ARG A 301 9.70 1.82 1.69
N ALA A 302 10.41 2.72 2.34
CA ALA A 302 10.67 2.63 3.78
C ALA A 302 9.37 2.76 4.59
N PHE A 303 8.51 3.70 4.20
CA PHE A 303 7.21 3.92 4.81
C PHE A 303 6.31 2.68 4.68
N ALA A 304 6.16 2.14 3.47
CA ALA A 304 5.31 0.98 3.20
C ALA A 304 5.77 -0.26 3.97
N LEU A 305 7.09 -0.53 4.00
CA LEU A 305 7.63 -1.65 4.77
C LEU A 305 7.39 -1.49 6.28
N LEU A 306 7.53 -0.27 6.80
CA LEU A 306 7.23 0.02 8.20
C LEU A 306 5.74 -0.18 8.49
N GLU A 307 4.86 0.38 7.65
CA GLU A 307 3.41 0.25 7.80
C GLU A 307 2.95 -1.22 7.80
N ILE A 308 3.44 -2.01 6.82
CA ILE A 308 3.14 -3.44 6.73
C ILE A 308 3.57 -4.16 8.02
N LYS A 309 4.81 -3.90 8.50
CA LYS A 309 5.34 -4.54 9.70
C LYS A 309 4.55 -4.17 10.95
N VAL A 310 4.21 -2.89 11.14
CA VAL A 310 3.41 -2.42 12.29
C VAL A 310 2.03 -3.07 12.31
N LEU A 311 1.33 -3.11 11.17
CA LEU A 311 0.03 -3.77 11.06
C LEU A 311 0.13 -5.28 11.38
N LEU A 312 1.16 -5.95 10.85
CA LEU A 312 1.37 -7.37 11.10
C LEU A 312 1.68 -7.68 12.57
N ILE A 313 2.54 -6.88 13.21
CA ILE A 313 2.88 -7.04 14.64
C ILE A 313 1.60 -7.06 15.46
N GLN A 314 0.80 -6.01 15.35
CA GLN A 314 -0.44 -5.87 16.13
C GLN A 314 -1.42 -7.02 15.86
N LEU A 315 -1.65 -7.33 14.60
CA LEU A 315 -2.63 -8.35 14.21
C LEU A 315 -2.20 -9.76 14.61
N ILE A 316 -0.90 -10.11 14.50
CA ILE A 316 -0.41 -11.44 14.80
C ILE A 316 -0.30 -11.69 16.31
N GLN A 317 -0.02 -10.66 17.11
CA GLN A 317 0.01 -10.79 18.56
C GLN A 317 -1.37 -11.12 19.13
N GLU A 318 -2.42 -10.54 18.58
CA GLU A 318 -3.78 -10.70 19.09
C GLU A 318 -4.57 -11.84 18.45
N TRP A 319 -4.32 -12.10 17.15
CA TRP A 319 -5.15 -13.00 16.35
C TRP A 319 -4.40 -14.14 15.69
N ALA A 320 -5.09 -15.28 15.59
CA ALA A 320 -4.71 -16.37 14.71
C ALA A 320 -5.65 -16.42 13.50
N PHE A 321 -5.06 -16.64 12.32
CA PHE A 321 -5.74 -16.60 11.03
C PHE A 321 -5.85 -18.00 10.44
N GLN A 322 -7.04 -18.32 9.91
CA GLN A 322 -7.31 -19.54 9.16
C GLN A 322 -8.06 -19.20 7.86
N PRO A 323 -7.82 -19.91 6.75
CA PRO A 323 -8.53 -19.66 5.52
C PRO A 323 -9.98 -20.12 5.65
N VAL A 324 -10.92 -19.33 5.14
CA VAL A 324 -12.32 -19.76 4.93
C VAL A 324 -12.40 -20.52 3.62
N ASP A 325 -11.89 -19.92 2.55
CA ASP A 325 -11.77 -20.55 1.24
C ASP A 325 -10.29 -20.77 0.90
N ARG A 326 -9.98 -21.94 0.33
CA ARG A 326 -8.61 -22.27 -0.09
C ARG A 326 -8.25 -21.72 -1.47
N THR A 327 -9.25 -21.36 -2.25
CA THR A 327 -9.07 -20.83 -3.61
C THR A 327 -9.27 -19.33 -3.63
N ILE A 328 -8.25 -18.63 -4.13
CA ILE A 328 -8.31 -17.19 -4.36
C ILE A 328 -8.47 -16.95 -5.86
N ASN A 329 -9.50 -16.19 -6.22
CA ASN A 329 -9.71 -15.76 -7.58
C ASN A 329 -8.86 -14.51 -7.86
N LEU A 330 -7.90 -14.64 -8.78
CA LEU A 330 -7.08 -13.52 -9.24
C LEU A 330 -7.68 -12.85 -10.46
N PRO A 331 -7.52 -11.54 -10.62
CA PRO A 331 -8.00 -10.85 -11.81
C PRO A 331 -7.22 -11.35 -13.04
N LYS A 332 -7.92 -11.58 -14.14
CA LYS A 332 -7.30 -11.98 -15.42
C LYS A 332 -6.54 -10.84 -16.08
N THR A 333 -6.83 -9.61 -15.71
CA THR A 333 -6.24 -8.38 -16.25
C THR A 333 -6.14 -7.34 -15.12
N GLY A 334 -5.12 -6.50 -15.18
CA GLY A 334 -4.95 -5.41 -14.20
C GLY A 334 -3.48 -5.15 -13.89
N PHE A 335 -3.20 -4.00 -13.31
CA PHE A 335 -1.86 -3.61 -12.84
C PHE A 335 -1.64 -3.96 -11.37
N VAL A 336 -2.72 -4.21 -10.62
CA VAL A 336 -2.71 -4.50 -9.20
C VAL A 336 -3.06 -5.97 -8.96
N LEU A 337 -2.24 -6.66 -8.18
CA LEU A 337 -2.45 -8.06 -7.81
C LEU A 337 -3.26 -8.12 -6.51
N LYS A 338 -4.56 -8.27 -6.63
CA LYS A 338 -5.47 -8.48 -5.48
C LYS A 338 -6.55 -9.50 -5.82
N PRO A 339 -7.09 -10.24 -4.84
CA PRO A 339 -8.24 -11.10 -5.05
C PRO A 339 -9.44 -10.32 -5.57
N THR A 340 -10.19 -10.91 -6.53
CA THR A 340 -11.38 -10.27 -7.10
C THR A 340 -12.53 -10.13 -6.12
N ASP A 341 -12.62 -11.07 -5.18
CA ASP A 341 -13.74 -11.20 -4.23
C ASP A 341 -13.34 -10.73 -2.82
N GLY A 342 -12.16 -10.07 -2.70
CA GLY A 342 -11.57 -9.73 -1.41
C GLY A 342 -10.98 -10.95 -0.70
N LEU A 343 -10.56 -10.76 0.55
CA LEU A 343 -10.05 -11.83 1.41
C LEU A 343 -10.91 -11.95 2.66
N THR A 344 -11.50 -13.11 2.84
CA THR A 344 -12.27 -13.48 4.04
C THR A 344 -11.50 -14.53 4.83
N LEU A 345 -11.27 -14.27 6.11
CA LEU A 345 -10.54 -15.14 7.01
C LEU A 345 -11.37 -15.49 8.25
N ARG A 346 -11.13 -16.66 8.79
CA ARG A 346 -11.53 -16.99 10.16
C ARG A 346 -10.45 -16.49 11.10
N ILE A 347 -10.85 -15.70 12.09
CA ILE A 347 -9.96 -15.18 13.12
C ILE A 347 -10.35 -15.75 14.49
N THR A 348 -9.36 -16.13 15.29
CA THR A 348 -9.52 -16.56 16.69
C THR A 348 -8.48 -15.83 17.53
N PRO A 349 -8.73 -15.63 18.86
CA PRO A 349 -7.69 -15.09 19.74
C PRO A 349 -6.41 -15.96 19.70
N ALA A 350 -5.25 -15.32 19.64
CA ALA A 350 -3.96 -16.01 19.53
C ALA A 350 -3.66 -16.96 20.69
N SER A 351 -4.19 -16.70 21.88
CA SER A 351 -4.04 -17.54 23.07
C SER A 351 -4.78 -18.89 23.01
N GLN A 352 -5.64 -19.09 22.00
CA GLN A 352 -6.44 -20.31 21.82
C GLN A 352 -5.94 -21.18 20.65
N SER A 353 -4.84 -20.81 20.00
CA SER A 353 -4.32 -21.48 18.80
C SER A 353 -3.06 -22.30 19.05
#